data_f8b6c066e5657a613be22a5cbaf0f57e
#
_entry.id   f8b6c066e5657a613be22a5cbaf0f57e
#
_cell.length_a   1.000
_cell.length_b   1.000
_cell.length_c   1.000
_cell.angle_alpha   90.00
_cell.angle_beta   90.00
_cell.angle_gamma   90.00
#
_symmetry.space_group_name_H-M   'P 1'
#
loop_
_entity.id
_entity.type
_entity.pdbx_description
1 polymer ?
#
loop_
_entity_poly.entity_id
_entity_poly.type
_entity_poly.pdbx_seq_one_letter_code
_entity_poly.pdbx_strand_id
1 'polypeptide(L)'
;ELAEALNLDSFIVGGHSLGGAIAFHVAMNNQKTKGLILFNPGIINTGVPEFARYLNLIFPFARVSAKQFADRDFREEFLKRSYHDPSIVDEQVMDDIMLGARSEGYLTGTTSMLNKFYDANEAELMHKVKNPTLIVFGVEDRNKSMEEALQLKNGFKNSKLELIKDAGHYVHEESPVIVSESIIQEMFFLIEQS
;
A
#
# COMPACT_ATOMS: atom_id res chain seq x y z
N GLU A 1 18.05 -7.91 -0.77
CA GLU A 1 19.06 -7.12 -0.02
C GLU A 1 18.74 -7.02 1.47
N LEU A 2 17.58 -6.38 1.92
CA LEU A 2 17.27 -6.26 3.36
C LEU A 2 17.12 -7.63 4.05
N ALA A 3 16.34 -8.54 3.47
CA ALA A 3 16.16 -9.89 4.02
C ALA A 3 17.48 -10.69 4.08
N GLU A 4 18.36 -10.46 3.14
CA GLU A 4 19.71 -11.04 3.14
C GLU A 4 20.59 -10.42 4.23
N ALA A 5 20.58 -9.07 4.34
CA ALA A 5 21.34 -8.37 5.38
C ALA A 5 20.90 -8.76 6.80
N LEU A 6 19.62 -9.09 6.98
CA LEU A 6 19.05 -9.58 8.23
C LEU A 6 19.17 -11.09 8.41
N ASN A 7 19.76 -11.82 7.45
CA ASN A 7 19.85 -13.29 7.44
C ASN A 7 18.51 -14.00 7.65
N LEU A 8 17.44 -13.48 7.02
CA LEU A 8 16.12 -14.11 7.11
C LEU A 8 16.07 -15.33 6.15
N ASP A 9 15.76 -16.50 6.69
CA ASP A 9 15.55 -17.71 5.90
C ASP A 9 14.17 -17.73 5.24
N SER A 10 13.18 -17.14 5.92
CA SER A 10 11.83 -16.96 5.42
C SER A 10 11.17 -15.74 6.09
N PHE A 11 10.16 -15.16 5.44
CA PHE A 11 9.42 -14.03 5.96
C PHE A 11 8.01 -13.92 5.35
N ILE A 12 7.13 -13.22 6.05
CA ILE A 12 5.89 -12.69 5.50
C ILE A 12 6.17 -11.25 5.07
N VAL A 13 5.74 -10.88 3.87
CA VAL A 13 5.83 -9.51 3.39
C VAL A 13 4.46 -8.83 3.48
N GLY A 14 4.45 -7.60 3.94
CA GLY A 14 3.21 -6.80 4.01
C GLY A 14 3.39 -5.42 3.42
N GLY A 15 2.28 -4.84 2.95
CA GLY A 15 2.31 -3.50 2.41
C GLY A 15 0.95 -2.84 2.29
N HIS A 16 0.95 -1.52 2.47
CA HIS A 16 -0.21 -0.65 2.34
C HIS A 16 -0.17 0.12 1.02
N SER A 17 -1.29 0.26 0.36
CA SER A 17 -1.44 1.07 -0.85
C SER A 17 -0.36 0.76 -1.90
N LEU A 18 0.49 1.71 -2.30
CA LEU A 18 1.65 1.49 -3.17
C LEU A 18 2.63 0.46 -2.58
N GLY A 19 2.83 0.47 -1.25
CA GLY A 19 3.61 -0.56 -0.56
C GLY A 19 3.03 -1.96 -0.73
N GLY A 20 1.70 -2.08 -0.91
CA GLY A 20 1.03 -3.32 -1.26
C GLY A 20 1.42 -3.84 -2.64
N ALA A 21 1.54 -2.97 -3.65
CA ALA A 21 2.06 -3.36 -4.96
C ALA A 21 3.53 -3.80 -4.89
N ILE A 22 4.35 -3.11 -4.08
CA ILE A 22 5.74 -3.51 -3.86
C ILE A 22 5.80 -4.90 -3.17
N ALA A 23 5.02 -5.11 -2.11
CA ALA A 23 4.93 -6.38 -1.40
C ALA A 23 4.48 -7.52 -2.32
N PHE A 24 3.53 -7.25 -3.21
CA PHE A 24 3.09 -8.18 -4.26
C PHE A 24 4.25 -8.61 -5.15
N HIS A 25 5.06 -7.67 -5.66
CA HIS A 25 6.22 -8.00 -6.48
C HIS A 25 7.29 -8.78 -5.71
N VAL A 26 7.48 -8.49 -4.42
CA VAL A 26 8.38 -9.27 -3.56
C VAL A 26 7.86 -10.70 -3.42
N ALA A 27 6.57 -10.89 -3.13
CA ALA A 27 5.99 -12.22 -3.00
C ALA A 27 6.07 -13.03 -4.31
N MET A 28 5.88 -12.37 -5.44
CA MET A 28 5.94 -13.04 -6.74
C MET A 28 7.36 -13.50 -7.12
N ASN A 29 8.40 -12.75 -6.70
CA ASN A 29 9.77 -12.94 -7.19
C ASN A 29 10.75 -13.47 -6.14
N ASN A 30 10.38 -13.57 -4.86
CA ASN A 30 11.27 -14.01 -3.79
C ASN A 30 10.77 -15.31 -3.14
N GLN A 31 11.51 -16.40 -3.34
CA GLN A 31 11.16 -17.72 -2.84
C GLN A 31 11.17 -17.86 -1.31
N LYS A 32 11.82 -16.92 -0.60
CA LYS A 32 11.82 -16.88 0.86
C LYS A 32 10.52 -16.30 1.44
N THR A 33 9.68 -15.69 0.60
CA THR A 33 8.38 -15.19 1.04
C THR A 33 7.44 -16.36 1.32
N LYS A 34 6.88 -16.41 2.53
CA LYS A 34 5.94 -17.45 2.97
C LYS A 34 4.48 -17.00 2.87
N GLY A 35 4.22 -15.72 3.11
CA GLY A 35 2.89 -15.14 3.07
C GLY A 35 2.93 -13.68 2.61
N LEU A 36 1.77 -13.19 2.17
CA LEU A 36 1.57 -11.81 1.73
C LEU A 36 0.42 -11.19 2.53
N ILE A 37 0.62 -10.00 3.08
CA ILE A 37 -0.42 -9.23 3.76
C ILE A 37 -0.58 -7.90 3.03
N LEU A 38 -1.81 -7.58 2.62
CA LEU A 38 -2.14 -6.41 1.82
C LEU A 38 -3.15 -5.54 2.56
N PHE A 39 -2.83 -4.26 2.76
CA PHE A 39 -3.72 -3.27 3.35
C PHE A 39 -4.16 -2.29 2.26
N ASN A 40 -5.43 -2.30 1.85
CA ASN A 40 -5.97 -1.43 0.81
C ASN A 40 -5.00 -1.23 -0.38
N PRO A 41 -4.50 -2.30 -1.03
CA PRO A 41 -3.33 -2.24 -1.90
C PRO A 41 -3.60 -1.53 -3.23
N GLY A 42 -2.56 -0.90 -3.79
CA GLY A 42 -2.59 -0.25 -5.10
C GLY A 42 -2.28 -1.21 -6.27
N ILE A 43 -2.94 -2.37 -6.32
CA ILE A 43 -2.71 -3.41 -7.35
C ILE A 43 -3.66 -3.25 -8.54
N ILE A 44 -4.95 -3.02 -8.29
CA ILE A 44 -5.96 -2.88 -9.36
C ILE A 44 -6.03 -1.43 -9.82
N ASN A 45 -6.19 -0.52 -8.86
CA ASN A 45 -6.17 0.91 -9.11
C ASN A 45 -5.07 1.54 -8.26
N THR A 46 -4.12 2.17 -8.90
CA THR A 46 -2.98 2.82 -8.24
C THR A 46 -3.35 4.16 -7.61
N GLY A 47 -4.58 4.66 -7.84
CA GLY A 47 -5.01 5.98 -7.37
C GLY A 47 -4.43 7.15 -8.17
N VAL A 48 -3.55 6.90 -9.14
CA VAL A 48 -2.98 7.93 -10.02
C VAL A 48 -3.82 8.03 -11.28
N PRO A 49 -4.50 9.17 -11.54
CA PRO A 49 -5.27 9.36 -12.76
C PRO A 49 -4.41 9.14 -14.00
N GLU A 50 -4.98 8.51 -15.01
CA GLU A 50 -4.25 8.17 -16.23
C GLU A 50 -3.59 9.38 -16.90
N PHE A 51 -4.31 10.51 -16.99
CA PHE A 51 -3.76 11.75 -17.54
C PHE A 51 -2.56 12.29 -16.74
N ALA A 52 -2.56 12.11 -15.40
CA ALA A 52 -1.46 12.58 -14.56
C ALA A 52 -0.16 11.81 -14.82
N ARG A 53 -0.28 10.54 -15.26
CA ARG A 53 0.89 9.74 -15.66
C ARG A 53 1.56 10.35 -16.90
N TYR A 54 0.77 10.76 -17.90
CA TYR A 54 1.32 11.42 -19.09
C TYR A 54 1.92 12.79 -18.76
N LEU A 55 1.27 13.57 -17.90
CA LEU A 55 1.80 14.87 -17.46
C LEU A 55 3.13 14.71 -16.71
N ASN A 56 3.29 13.69 -15.88
CA ASN A 56 4.52 13.46 -15.15
C ASN A 56 5.73 13.12 -16.06
N LEU A 57 5.49 12.69 -17.30
CA LEU A 57 6.56 12.51 -18.29
C LEU A 57 7.06 13.83 -18.89
N ILE A 58 6.31 14.92 -18.72
CA ILE A 58 6.63 16.24 -19.25
C ILE A 58 7.29 17.06 -18.12
N PHE A 59 8.55 17.44 -18.29
CA PHE A 59 9.21 18.36 -17.36
C PHE A 59 8.49 19.74 -17.37
N PRO A 60 8.16 20.34 -16.21
CA PRO A 60 8.59 19.99 -14.85
C PRO A 60 7.49 19.34 -13.97
N PHE A 61 6.43 18.75 -14.53
CA PHE A 61 5.23 18.34 -13.80
C PHE A 61 5.53 17.38 -12.63
N ALA A 62 6.32 16.33 -12.83
CA ALA A 62 6.68 15.41 -11.74
C ALA A 62 7.35 16.11 -10.56
N ARG A 63 8.18 17.14 -10.84
CA ARG A 63 8.83 17.93 -9.78
C ARG A 63 7.83 18.86 -9.07
N VAL A 64 6.88 19.43 -9.78
CA VAL A 64 5.80 20.24 -9.19
C VAL A 64 4.93 19.35 -8.29
N SER A 65 4.51 18.18 -8.76
CA SER A 65 3.78 17.20 -7.96
C SER A 65 4.56 16.77 -6.72
N ALA A 66 5.86 16.48 -6.86
CA ALA A 66 6.71 16.13 -5.72
C ALA A 66 6.81 17.26 -4.68
N LYS A 67 6.85 18.52 -5.10
CA LYS A 67 6.81 19.69 -4.19
C LYS A 67 5.46 19.79 -3.49
N GLN A 68 4.36 19.56 -4.21
CA GLN A 68 3.02 19.58 -3.65
C GLN A 68 2.86 18.51 -2.56
N PHE A 69 3.37 17.29 -2.79
CA PHE A 69 3.39 16.23 -1.77
C PHE A 69 4.37 16.51 -0.61
N ALA A 70 5.29 17.45 -0.74
CA ALA A 70 6.16 17.91 0.35
C ALA A 70 5.54 19.08 1.14
N ASP A 71 4.45 19.67 0.65
CA ASP A 71 3.73 20.75 1.32
C ASP A 71 2.86 20.17 2.45
N ARG A 72 2.90 20.80 3.65
CA ARG A 72 2.21 20.31 4.84
C ARG A 72 0.69 20.39 4.67
N ASP A 73 0.18 21.53 4.22
CA ASP A 73 -1.26 21.77 4.15
C ASP A 73 -1.93 20.85 3.12
N PHE A 74 -1.28 20.70 1.96
CA PHE A 74 -1.73 19.77 0.93
C PHE A 74 -1.76 18.31 1.45
N ARG A 75 -0.70 17.91 2.16
CA ARG A 75 -0.59 16.55 2.71
C ARG A 75 -1.63 16.30 3.80
N GLU A 76 -1.87 17.26 4.68
CA GLU A 76 -2.88 17.17 5.72
C GLU A 76 -4.28 17.00 5.12
N GLU A 77 -4.63 17.82 4.13
CA GLU A 77 -5.92 17.71 3.43
C GLU A 77 -6.07 16.35 2.73
N PHE A 78 -5.02 15.89 2.06
CA PHE A 78 -4.99 14.58 1.40
C PHE A 78 -5.20 13.44 2.40
N LEU A 79 -4.50 13.47 3.53
CA LEU A 79 -4.62 12.45 4.58
C LEU A 79 -6.02 12.46 5.20
N LYS A 80 -6.52 13.62 5.62
CA LYS A 80 -7.87 13.75 6.21
C LYS A 80 -8.98 13.22 5.30
N ARG A 81 -8.81 13.31 3.98
CA ARG A 81 -9.74 12.70 3.03
C ARG A 81 -9.63 11.18 2.94
N SER A 82 -8.46 10.64 3.23
CA SER A 82 -8.15 9.21 3.09
C SER A 82 -8.52 8.40 4.33
N TYR A 83 -8.60 9.04 5.50
CA TYR A 83 -9.10 8.41 6.73
C TYR A 83 -10.63 8.43 6.78
N HIS A 84 -11.23 7.41 7.38
CA HIS A 84 -12.65 7.43 7.74
C HIS A 84 -12.91 8.47 8.82
N ASP A 85 -12.10 8.43 9.90
CA ASP A 85 -12.09 9.46 10.94
C ASP A 85 -10.93 10.43 10.73
N PRO A 86 -11.20 11.62 10.16
CA PRO A 86 -10.16 12.62 9.92
C PRO A 86 -9.55 13.22 11.19
N SER A 87 -10.15 13.00 12.37
CA SER A 87 -9.63 13.52 13.65
C SER A 87 -8.34 12.81 14.10
N ILE A 88 -8.06 11.63 13.54
CA ILE A 88 -6.79 10.90 13.77
C ILE A 88 -5.59 11.68 13.23
N VAL A 89 -5.80 12.48 12.17
CA VAL A 89 -4.75 13.30 11.56
C VAL A 89 -4.59 14.58 12.37
N ASP A 90 -3.95 14.47 13.51
CA ASP A 90 -3.60 15.57 14.41
C ASP A 90 -2.20 16.14 14.11
N GLU A 91 -1.77 17.13 14.89
CA GLU A 91 -0.47 17.79 14.74
C GLU A 91 0.70 16.81 14.91
N GLN A 92 0.59 15.83 15.82
CA GLN A 92 1.65 14.84 16.06
C GLN A 92 1.79 13.90 14.86
N VAL A 93 0.68 13.38 14.34
CA VAL A 93 0.67 12.55 13.13
C VAL A 93 1.24 13.32 11.95
N MET A 94 0.87 14.59 11.80
CA MET A 94 1.43 15.43 10.72
C MET A 94 2.92 15.66 10.88
N ASP A 95 3.42 15.91 12.09
CA ASP A 95 4.85 16.09 12.32
C ASP A 95 5.65 14.83 11.98
N ASP A 96 5.17 13.66 12.38
CA ASP A 96 5.81 12.38 12.08
C ASP A 96 5.84 12.09 10.56
N ILE A 97 4.74 12.31 9.87
CA ILE A 97 4.65 12.13 8.41
C ILE A 97 5.56 13.11 7.66
N MET A 98 5.66 14.35 8.15
CA MET A 98 6.51 15.37 7.53
C MET A 98 8.00 15.12 7.71
N LEU A 99 8.45 14.25 8.62
CA LEU A 99 9.85 13.83 8.73
C LEU A 99 10.37 13.28 7.39
N GLY A 100 9.58 12.42 6.74
CA GLY A 100 9.91 11.90 5.42
C GLY A 100 10.08 13.00 4.37
N ALA A 101 9.17 13.98 4.34
CA ALA A 101 9.21 15.09 3.39
C ALA A 101 10.38 16.05 3.60
N ARG A 102 10.90 16.13 4.84
CA ARG A 102 12.06 16.95 5.21
C ARG A 102 13.40 16.22 4.99
N SER A 103 13.37 14.93 4.67
CA SER A 103 14.60 14.15 4.47
C SER A 103 15.38 14.60 3.24
N GLU A 104 16.70 14.49 3.31
CA GLU A 104 17.57 14.75 2.15
C GLU A 104 17.20 13.79 1.00
N GLY A 105 17.09 14.33 -0.20
CA GLY A 105 16.76 13.54 -1.38
C GLY A 105 15.26 13.28 -1.60
N TYR A 106 14.36 13.63 -0.65
CA TYR A 106 12.92 13.41 -0.81
C TYR A 106 12.39 13.91 -2.15
N LEU A 107 12.65 15.19 -2.47
CA LEU A 107 12.15 15.81 -3.69
C LEU A 107 12.70 15.13 -4.95
N THR A 108 13.97 14.74 -4.94
CA THR A 108 14.60 14.05 -6.08
C THR A 108 14.07 12.62 -6.22
N GLY A 109 13.95 11.90 -5.11
CA GLY A 109 13.43 10.54 -5.07
C GLY A 109 11.97 10.48 -5.53
N THR A 110 11.12 11.35 -4.96
CA THR A 110 9.70 11.42 -5.33
C THR A 110 9.52 11.84 -6.80
N THR A 111 10.30 12.80 -7.30
CA THR A 111 10.28 13.17 -8.72
C THR A 111 10.67 11.99 -9.61
N SER A 112 11.72 11.25 -9.24
CA SER A 112 12.17 10.08 -9.98
C SER A 112 11.12 8.96 -9.98
N MET A 113 10.48 8.73 -8.84
CA MET A 113 9.39 7.77 -8.72
C MET A 113 8.23 8.13 -9.63
N LEU A 114 7.76 9.38 -9.59
CA LEU A 114 6.65 9.85 -10.43
C LEU A 114 6.96 9.76 -11.94
N ASN A 115 8.19 10.07 -12.34
CA ASN A 115 8.62 9.95 -13.74
C ASN A 115 8.72 8.50 -14.23
N LYS A 116 8.97 7.55 -13.32
CA LYS A 116 9.14 6.13 -13.63
C LYS A 116 7.89 5.32 -13.33
N PHE A 117 6.85 5.96 -12.83
CA PHE A 117 5.61 5.28 -12.47
C PHE A 117 4.93 4.77 -13.74
N TYR A 118 4.83 3.47 -13.88
CA TYR A 118 4.11 2.79 -14.94
C TYR A 118 3.14 1.78 -14.35
N ASP A 119 2.11 1.46 -15.12
CA ASP A 119 1.19 0.38 -14.78
C ASP A 119 1.82 -0.94 -15.23
N ALA A 120 2.12 -1.79 -14.28
CA ALA A 120 2.73 -3.09 -14.56
C ALA A 120 1.66 -4.18 -14.78
N ASN A 121 0.37 -3.81 -14.87
CA ASN A 121 -0.76 -4.73 -14.97
C ASN A 121 -0.75 -5.78 -13.86
N GLU A 122 -0.46 -5.37 -12.63
CA GLU A 122 -0.38 -6.26 -11.46
C GLU A 122 -1.65 -7.10 -11.31
N ALA A 123 -2.82 -6.53 -11.65
CA ALA A 123 -4.08 -7.25 -11.62
C ALA A 123 -4.06 -8.54 -12.46
N GLU A 124 -3.43 -8.51 -13.63
CA GLU A 124 -3.29 -9.67 -14.50
C GLU A 124 -2.27 -10.70 -13.96
N LEU A 125 -1.36 -10.25 -13.10
CA LEU A 125 -0.30 -11.08 -12.54
C LEU A 125 -0.65 -11.73 -11.19
N MET A 126 -1.74 -11.34 -10.53
CA MET A 126 -2.13 -11.84 -9.22
C MET A 126 -2.15 -13.38 -9.14
N HIS A 127 -2.59 -14.05 -10.21
CA HIS A 127 -2.64 -15.52 -10.29
C HIS A 127 -1.26 -16.19 -10.20
N LYS A 128 -0.15 -15.46 -10.40
CA LYS A 128 1.23 -15.97 -10.32
C LYS A 128 1.73 -16.04 -8.88
N VAL A 129 1.14 -15.26 -7.97
CA VAL A 129 1.45 -15.35 -6.53
C VAL A 129 0.85 -16.64 -5.99
N LYS A 130 1.70 -17.51 -5.49
CA LYS A 130 1.30 -18.81 -4.93
C LYS A 130 1.15 -18.77 -3.41
N ASN A 131 1.76 -17.77 -2.79
CA ASN A 131 1.78 -17.57 -1.36
C ASN A 131 0.36 -17.32 -0.82
N PRO A 132 0.05 -17.83 0.37
CA PRO A 132 -1.15 -17.43 1.10
C PRO A 132 -1.18 -15.90 1.22
N THR A 133 -2.31 -15.31 0.89
CA THR A 133 -2.47 -13.85 0.83
C THR A 133 -3.62 -13.42 1.72
N LEU A 134 -3.35 -12.62 2.74
CA LEU A 134 -4.35 -11.95 3.56
C LEU A 134 -4.56 -10.53 3.03
N ILE A 135 -5.79 -10.22 2.67
CA ILE A 135 -6.21 -8.89 2.21
C ILE A 135 -7.03 -8.28 3.34
N VAL A 136 -6.55 -7.20 3.93
CA VAL A 136 -7.24 -6.41 4.94
C VAL A 136 -7.70 -5.11 4.30
N PHE A 137 -9.01 -4.84 4.34
CA PHE A 137 -9.59 -3.76 3.56
C PHE A 137 -10.55 -2.93 4.41
N GLY A 138 -10.32 -1.63 4.49
CA GLY A 138 -11.22 -0.67 5.13
C GLY A 138 -12.45 -0.42 4.25
N VAL A 139 -13.63 -0.65 4.81
CA VAL A 139 -14.90 -0.57 4.05
C VAL A 139 -15.21 0.86 3.61
N GLU A 140 -14.81 1.86 4.38
CA GLU A 140 -15.02 3.29 4.13
C GLU A 140 -13.88 3.96 3.37
N ASP A 141 -13.02 3.16 2.70
CA ASP A 141 -11.97 3.71 1.83
C ASP A 141 -12.58 4.49 0.67
N ARG A 142 -12.27 5.78 0.61
CA ARG A 142 -12.73 6.68 -0.46
C ARG A 142 -11.85 6.64 -1.71
N ASN A 143 -10.69 5.97 -1.63
CA ASN A 143 -9.74 5.83 -2.73
C ASN A 143 -9.84 4.47 -3.43
N LYS A 144 -10.47 3.48 -2.77
CA LYS A 144 -10.61 2.10 -3.22
C LYS A 144 -12.05 1.65 -3.08
N SER A 145 -12.53 0.86 -4.01
CA SER A 145 -13.90 0.36 -3.99
C SER A 145 -13.99 -1.05 -3.40
N MET A 146 -15.18 -1.41 -2.91
CA MET A 146 -15.47 -2.79 -2.51
C MET A 146 -15.37 -3.77 -3.67
N GLU A 147 -15.60 -3.31 -4.91
CA GLU A 147 -15.40 -4.13 -6.10
C GLU A 147 -13.92 -4.50 -6.28
N GLU A 148 -13.01 -3.55 -6.03
CA GLU A 148 -11.57 -3.83 -6.02
C GLU A 148 -11.19 -4.85 -4.95
N ALA A 149 -11.76 -4.77 -3.73
CA ALA A 149 -11.54 -5.76 -2.68
C ALA A 149 -11.93 -7.18 -3.13
N LEU A 150 -13.08 -7.32 -3.79
CA LEU A 150 -13.55 -8.59 -4.32
C LEU A 150 -12.70 -9.06 -5.50
N GLN A 151 -12.25 -8.17 -6.37
CA GLN A 151 -11.35 -8.51 -7.47
C GLN A 151 -10.01 -9.01 -6.95
N LEU A 152 -9.45 -8.38 -5.91
CA LEU A 152 -8.25 -8.86 -5.23
C LEU A 152 -8.45 -10.27 -4.66
N LYS A 153 -9.56 -10.48 -3.93
CA LYS A 153 -9.91 -11.79 -3.35
C LYS A 153 -9.97 -12.89 -4.42
N ASN A 154 -10.54 -12.58 -5.56
CA ASN A 154 -10.73 -13.54 -6.65
C ASN A 154 -9.48 -13.71 -7.54
N GLY A 155 -8.63 -12.70 -7.60
CA GLY A 155 -7.42 -12.69 -8.42
C GLY A 155 -6.28 -13.53 -7.83
N PHE A 156 -6.14 -13.56 -6.52
CA PHE A 156 -5.17 -14.42 -5.85
C PHE A 156 -5.74 -15.83 -5.67
N LYS A 157 -4.93 -16.85 -5.99
CA LYS A 157 -5.36 -18.26 -5.91
C LYS A 157 -5.64 -18.74 -4.49
N ASN A 158 -4.88 -18.25 -3.54
CA ASN A 158 -4.96 -18.64 -2.14
C ASN A 158 -5.05 -17.37 -1.28
N SER A 159 -6.25 -16.85 -1.10
CA SER A 159 -6.43 -15.58 -0.41
C SER A 159 -7.60 -15.60 0.57
N LYS A 160 -7.49 -14.77 1.61
CA LYS A 160 -8.58 -14.40 2.51
C LYS A 160 -8.78 -12.90 2.46
N LEU A 161 -10.02 -12.45 2.61
CA LEU A 161 -10.40 -11.04 2.63
C LEU A 161 -11.06 -10.73 3.97
N GLU A 162 -10.46 -9.81 4.71
CA GLU A 162 -10.98 -9.24 5.94
C GLU A 162 -11.46 -7.82 5.68
N LEU A 163 -12.73 -7.57 5.95
CA LEU A 163 -13.38 -6.28 5.77
C LEU A 163 -13.53 -5.58 7.12
N ILE A 164 -12.85 -4.47 7.30
CA ILE A 164 -12.86 -3.71 8.53
C ILE A 164 -13.80 -2.51 8.36
N LYS A 165 -14.87 -2.49 9.17
CA LYS A 165 -15.82 -1.38 9.22
C LYS A 165 -15.22 -0.19 9.97
N ASP A 166 -15.77 0.98 9.70
CA ASP A 166 -15.36 2.24 10.33
C ASP A 166 -13.85 2.52 10.13
N ALA A 167 -13.31 2.09 8.99
CA ALA A 167 -11.93 2.31 8.61
C ALA A 167 -11.82 2.64 7.11
N GLY A 168 -11.01 3.64 6.80
CA GLY A 168 -10.75 4.12 5.46
C GLY A 168 -9.51 3.50 4.82
N HIS A 169 -8.75 4.34 4.10
CA HIS A 169 -7.58 3.89 3.35
C HIS A 169 -6.44 3.41 4.26
N TYR A 170 -6.30 4.01 5.44
CA TYR A 170 -5.27 3.69 6.42
C TYR A 170 -5.78 2.70 7.48
N VAL A 171 -6.42 1.61 7.03
CA VAL A 171 -7.10 0.61 7.87
C VAL A 171 -6.25 0.12 9.05
N HIS A 172 -4.95 -0.04 8.87
CA HIS A 172 -4.01 -0.51 9.89
C HIS A 172 -3.69 0.55 10.96
N GLU A 173 -3.90 1.83 10.66
CA GLU A 173 -3.76 2.94 11.60
C GLU A 173 -5.08 3.29 12.27
N GLU A 174 -6.20 3.17 11.55
CA GLU A 174 -7.53 3.48 12.05
C GLU A 174 -8.09 2.39 12.96
N SER A 175 -7.74 1.12 12.70
CA SER A 175 -8.25 -0.03 13.47
C SER A 175 -7.13 -1.01 13.85
N PRO A 176 -6.05 -0.55 14.54
CA PRO A 176 -4.84 -1.35 14.75
C PRO A 176 -5.10 -2.61 15.57
N VAL A 177 -6.01 -2.56 16.54
CA VAL A 177 -6.35 -3.73 17.37
C VAL A 177 -7.03 -4.81 16.54
N ILE A 178 -8.08 -4.44 15.80
CA ILE A 178 -8.86 -5.38 14.97
C ILE A 178 -7.97 -5.97 13.88
N VAL A 179 -7.16 -5.14 13.24
CA VAL A 179 -6.22 -5.58 12.19
C VAL A 179 -5.18 -6.55 12.75
N SER A 180 -4.62 -6.27 13.95
CA SER A 180 -3.66 -7.14 14.60
C SER A 180 -4.27 -8.49 14.98
N GLU A 181 -5.47 -8.49 15.53
CA GLU A 181 -6.21 -9.71 15.86
C GLU A 181 -6.48 -10.55 14.61
N SER A 182 -6.94 -9.93 13.53
CA SER A 182 -7.16 -10.60 12.23
C SER A 182 -5.88 -11.24 11.71
N ILE A 183 -4.75 -10.53 11.74
CA ILE A 183 -3.46 -11.08 11.31
C ILE A 183 -3.07 -12.27 12.19
N ILE A 184 -3.20 -12.17 13.50
CA ILE A 184 -2.85 -13.25 14.44
C ILE A 184 -3.71 -14.49 14.18
N GLN A 185 -5.01 -14.32 13.98
CA GLN A 185 -5.93 -15.42 13.67
C GLN A 185 -5.56 -16.13 12.37
N GLU A 186 -5.04 -15.39 11.39
CA GLU A 186 -4.68 -15.91 10.09
C GLU A 186 -3.21 -16.36 9.96
N MET A 187 -2.43 -16.30 11.04
CA MET A 187 -1.00 -16.67 11.01
C MET A 187 -0.77 -18.11 10.54
N PHE A 188 -1.60 -19.08 10.96
CA PHE A 188 -1.49 -20.45 10.48
C PHE A 188 -1.73 -20.56 8.97
N PHE A 189 -2.75 -19.89 8.46
CA PHE A 189 -3.01 -19.81 7.03
C PHE A 189 -1.80 -19.25 6.27
N LEU A 190 -1.16 -18.19 6.79
CA LEU A 190 -0.04 -17.52 6.15
C LEU A 190 1.27 -18.34 6.15
N ILE A 191 1.42 -19.29 7.07
CA ILE A 191 2.67 -20.04 7.27
C ILE A 191 2.57 -21.49 6.77
N GLU A 192 1.46 -22.19 7.00
CA GLU A 192 1.37 -23.65 6.82
C GLU A 192 1.15 -24.14 5.39
N GLN A 193 0.79 -23.27 4.46
CA GLN A 193 0.50 -23.65 3.06
C GLN A 193 1.66 -23.36 2.09
N SER A 194 2.85 -23.11 2.59
CA SER A 194 4.02 -22.69 1.79
C SER A 194 5.09 -23.79 1.68
#